data_2e338d61f5135026a13cee55b7fb2518
#
_entry.id   2e338d61f5135026a13cee55b7fb2518
#
_cell.length_a   1.000
_cell.length_b   1.000
_cell.length_c   1.000
_cell.angle_alpha   90.00
_cell.angle_beta   90.00
_cell.angle_gamma   90.00
#
_symmetry.space_group_name_H-M   'P 1'
#
loop_
_entity.id
_entity.type
_entity.pdbx_description
1 polymer ?
#
loop_
_entity_poly.entity_id
_entity_poly.type
_entity_poly.pdbx_seq_one_letter_code
_entity_poly.pdbx_strand_id
1 'polypeptide(L)'
;MMAGPRAGEAGDWRVVHDFWFAPGLDDAGLDTLCRRVEWWMGGGANAALPPFAPVLEAARAGRLEHWGATPLGRLSLIVVLDQFPRGLSAGTPDAYASDPEALRVAEEGLRNGHHAALSRPWEQMFSVLPLSHTEGPGHLERLDFVVA
;
A
#
# COMPACT_ATOMS: atom_id res chain seq x y z
N MET A 1 -1.33 20.43 9.93
CA MET A 1 -1.18 19.98 8.53
C MET A 1 0.09 19.17 8.42
N MET A 2 -0.02 17.96 7.95
CA MET A 2 1.16 17.11 7.76
C MET A 2 1.90 17.54 6.50
N ALA A 3 3.18 17.90 6.64
CA ALA A 3 4.03 18.10 5.48
C ALA A 3 4.23 16.76 4.75
N GLY A 4 4.21 16.77 3.43
CA GLY A 4 4.56 15.60 2.64
C GLY A 4 6.04 15.25 2.80
N PRO A 5 6.45 14.05 2.34
CA PRO A 5 7.84 13.63 2.44
C PRO A 5 8.75 14.57 1.65
N ARG A 6 9.87 14.94 2.24
CA ARG A 6 10.91 15.69 1.55
C ARG A 6 11.71 14.75 0.64
N ALA A 7 12.41 15.32 -0.33
CA ALA A 7 13.19 14.53 -1.28
C ALA A 7 14.16 13.53 -0.60
N GLY A 8 14.70 13.87 0.57
CA GLY A 8 15.57 12.98 1.34
C GLY A 8 14.84 11.91 2.14
N GLU A 9 13.52 12.02 2.27
CA GLU A 9 12.69 11.09 3.05
C GLU A 9 12.10 9.96 2.20
N ALA A 10 12.26 10.01 0.89
CA ALA A 10 11.77 8.98 -0.02
C ALA A 10 12.34 7.59 0.30
N GLY A 11 13.44 7.52 1.04
CA GLY A 11 14.05 6.27 1.47
C GLY A 11 13.53 5.72 2.81
N ASP A 12 12.66 6.45 3.50
CA ASP A 12 12.13 6.01 4.80
C ASP A 12 10.68 5.55 4.69
N TRP A 13 10.49 4.22 4.72
CA TRP A 13 9.17 3.62 4.61
C TRP A 13 8.24 3.99 5.77
N ARG A 14 8.77 4.41 6.91
CA ARG A 14 7.97 4.78 8.09
C ARG A 14 7.08 5.99 7.81
N VAL A 15 7.53 6.89 6.97
CA VAL A 15 6.74 8.07 6.56
C VAL A 15 5.47 7.62 5.84
N VAL A 16 5.58 6.67 4.93
CA VAL A 16 4.44 6.11 4.20
C VAL A 16 3.54 5.31 5.13
N HIS A 17 4.12 4.47 5.98
CA HIS A 17 3.35 3.65 6.93
C HIS A 17 2.50 4.53 7.85
N ASP A 18 3.11 5.54 8.46
CA ASP A 18 2.40 6.44 9.39
C ASP A 18 1.34 7.28 8.69
N PHE A 19 1.58 7.67 7.45
CA PHE A 19 0.58 8.37 6.64
C PHE A 19 -0.63 7.51 6.34
N TRP A 20 -0.41 6.27 5.88
CA TRP A 20 -1.49 5.38 5.44
C TRP A 20 -2.23 4.74 6.60
N PHE A 21 -1.51 4.27 7.59
CA PHE A 21 -2.07 3.54 8.73
C PHE A 21 -2.25 4.38 9.99
N ALA A 22 -2.09 5.65 9.95
CA ALA A 22 -2.24 6.61 11.04
C ALA A 22 -1.95 6.06 12.46
N PRO A 23 -1.02 6.63 13.21
CA PRO A 23 -0.74 6.18 14.58
C PRO A 23 -2.02 6.19 15.44
N GLY A 24 -2.16 5.18 16.30
CA GLY A 24 -3.29 5.10 17.21
C GLY A 24 -4.52 4.36 16.68
N LEU A 25 -4.46 3.77 15.47
CA LEU A 25 -5.58 2.98 14.94
C LEU A 25 -5.92 1.77 15.83
N ASP A 26 -4.94 1.20 16.53
CA ASP A 26 -5.15 0.06 17.42
C ASP A 26 -6.10 0.37 18.55
N ASP A 27 -6.05 1.61 19.06
CA ASP A 27 -6.85 2.07 20.19
C ASP A 27 -8.07 2.90 19.73
N ALA A 28 -8.30 2.99 18.42
CA ALA A 28 -9.37 3.81 17.86
C ALA A 28 -10.73 3.18 18.13
N GLY A 29 -11.70 4.04 18.44
CA GLY A 29 -13.10 3.63 18.49
C GLY A 29 -13.63 3.30 17.09
N LEU A 30 -14.78 2.63 17.04
CA LEU A 30 -15.40 2.19 15.79
C LEU A 30 -15.61 3.32 14.80
N ASP A 31 -16.09 4.48 15.27
CA ASP A 31 -16.33 5.64 14.38
C ASP A 31 -15.06 6.14 13.72
N THR A 32 -13.96 6.20 14.45
CA THR A 32 -12.66 6.61 13.92
C THR A 32 -12.16 5.61 12.89
N LEU A 33 -12.30 4.32 13.18
CA LEU A 33 -11.89 3.26 12.27
C LEU A 33 -12.73 3.28 10.99
N CYS A 34 -14.04 3.46 11.10
CA CYS A 34 -14.93 3.58 9.93
C CYS A 34 -14.55 4.77 9.05
N ARG A 35 -14.24 5.92 9.65
CA ARG A 35 -13.78 7.09 8.90
C ARG A 35 -12.46 6.82 8.18
N ARG A 36 -11.57 6.03 8.78
CA ARG A 36 -10.32 5.64 8.14
C ARG A 36 -10.56 4.72 6.94
N VAL A 37 -11.47 3.76 7.07
CA VAL A 37 -11.86 2.88 5.96
C VAL A 37 -12.44 3.69 4.79
N GLU A 38 -13.31 4.67 5.07
CA GLU A 38 -13.82 5.59 4.04
C GLU A 38 -12.70 6.38 3.38
N TRP A 39 -11.74 6.84 4.17
CA TRP A 39 -10.60 7.58 3.66
C TRP A 39 -9.76 6.71 2.71
N TRP A 40 -9.55 5.43 3.06
CA TRP A 40 -8.85 4.50 2.18
C TRP A 40 -9.64 4.17 0.91
N MET A 41 -10.91 3.83 1.05
CA MET A 41 -11.72 3.19 -0.01
C MET A 41 -12.60 4.17 -0.77
N GLY A 42 -12.96 5.29 -0.17
CA GLY A 42 -13.88 6.27 -0.74
C GLY A 42 -13.22 7.44 -1.46
N GLY A 43 -11.91 7.40 -1.66
CA GLY A 43 -11.18 8.46 -2.36
C GLY A 43 -10.74 9.64 -1.48
N GLY A 44 -10.98 9.58 -0.16
CA GLY A 44 -10.57 10.65 0.76
C GLY A 44 -9.06 10.87 0.80
N ALA A 45 -8.27 9.82 0.58
CA ALA A 45 -6.82 9.92 0.55
C ALA A 45 -6.30 10.71 -0.65
N ASN A 46 -7.06 10.81 -1.73
CA ASN A 46 -6.58 11.39 -2.99
C ASN A 46 -6.04 12.81 -2.83
N ALA A 47 -6.70 13.62 -2.02
CA ALA A 47 -6.29 15.01 -1.80
C ALA A 47 -4.95 15.11 -1.03
N ALA A 48 -4.60 14.10 -0.27
CA ALA A 48 -3.38 14.08 0.56
C ALA A 48 -2.18 13.44 -0.17
N LEU A 49 -2.40 12.84 -1.34
CA LEU A 49 -1.36 12.07 -2.04
C LEU A 49 -0.35 12.88 -2.86
N PRO A 50 -0.67 14.06 -3.44
CA PRO A 50 0.29 14.76 -4.30
C PRO A 50 1.71 14.92 -3.72
N PRO A 51 1.91 15.22 -2.43
CA PRO A 51 3.26 15.28 -1.87
C PRO A 51 4.05 13.96 -1.93
N PHE A 52 3.36 12.84 -2.15
CA PHE A 52 3.98 11.51 -2.23
C PHE A 52 4.31 11.07 -3.66
N ALA A 53 4.05 11.92 -4.67
CA ALA A 53 4.38 11.59 -6.06
C ALA A 53 5.86 11.20 -6.26
N PRO A 54 6.85 11.89 -5.63
CA PRO A 54 8.26 11.48 -5.74
C PRO A 54 8.54 10.09 -5.18
N VAL A 55 7.81 9.66 -4.14
CA VAL A 55 7.95 8.33 -3.55
C VAL A 55 7.47 7.27 -4.55
N LEU A 56 6.35 7.52 -5.22
CA LEU A 56 5.84 6.61 -6.26
C LEU A 56 6.83 6.52 -7.42
N GLU A 57 7.40 7.62 -7.87
CA GLU A 57 8.42 7.62 -8.92
C GLU A 57 9.64 6.79 -8.52
N ALA A 58 10.11 6.93 -7.29
CA ALA A 58 11.23 6.15 -6.77
C ALA A 58 10.91 4.65 -6.75
N ALA A 59 9.69 4.29 -6.32
CA ALA A 59 9.25 2.91 -6.31
C ALA A 59 9.20 2.32 -7.73
N ARG A 60 8.62 3.04 -8.68
CA ARG A 60 8.55 2.61 -10.09
C ARG A 60 9.92 2.46 -10.74
N ALA A 61 10.89 3.26 -10.31
CA ALA A 61 12.26 3.19 -10.81
C ALA A 61 13.10 2.09 -10.12
N GLY A 62 12.51 1.32 -9.19
CA GLY A 62 13.22 0.27 -8.48
C GLY A 62 14.14 0.76 -7.37
N ARG A 63 14.05 2.02 -6.98
CA ARG A 63 14.93 2.60 -5.96
C ARG A 63 14.51 2.29 -4.52
N LEU A 64 13.33 1.69 -4.31
CA LEU A 64 12.81 1.36 -2.98
C LEU A 64 12.78 -0.15 -2.70
N GLU A 65 13.48 -0.95 -3.49
CA GLU A 65 13.53 -2.41 -3.32
C GLU A 65 14.01 -2.81 -1.91
N HIS A 66 14.89 -2.01 -1.29
CA HIS A 66 15.38 -2.27 0.07
C HIS A 66 14.28 -2.21 1.13
N TRP A 67 13.13 -1.59 0.85
CA TRP A 67 11.98 -1.62 1.75
C TRP A 67 11.45 -3.04 1.96
N GLY A 68 11.66 -3.92 0.99
CA GLY A 68 11.29 -5.32 1.08
C GLY A 68 12.09 -6.15 2.08
N ALA A 69 13.06 -5.56 2.78
CA ALA A 69 13.88 -6.27 3.76
C ALA A 69 13.13 -6.57 5.08
N THR A 70 12.06 -5.83 5.37
CA THR A 70 11.26 -6.01 6.59
C THR A 70 9.77 -6.13 6.27
N PRO A 71 8.96 -6.76 7.15
CA PRO A 71 7.52 -6.87 6.91
C PRO A 71 6.81 -5.52 6.72
N LEU A 72 7.06 -4.55 7.59
CA LEU A 72 6.42 -3.24 7.51
C LEU A 72 6.96 -2.40 6.35
N GLY A 73 8.24 -2.51 6.03
CA GLY A 73 8.81 -1.85 4.86
C GLY A 73 8.21 -2.38 3.56
N ARG A 74 8.06 -3.68 3.44
CA ARG A 74 7.41 -4.32 2.30
C ARG A 74 5.96 -3.90 2.17
N LEU A 75 5.21 -3.87 3.27
CA LEU A 75 3.83 -3.39 3.30
C LEU A 75 3.74 -1.95 2.78
N SER A 76 4.66 -1.09 3.21
CA SER A 76 4.69 0.30 2.77
C SER A 76 4.99 0.42 1.27
N LEU A 77 5.88 -0.41 0.75
CA LEU A 77 6.15 -0.47 -0.70
C LEU A 77 4.91 -0.93 -1.48
N ILE A 78 4.17 -1.91 -0.96
CA ILE A 78 2.92 -2.37 -1.57
C ILE A 78 1.91 -1.23 -1.62
N VAL A 79 1.73 -0.48 -0.53
CA VAL A 79 0.83 0.68 -0.50
C VAL A 79 1.21 1.71 -1.56
N VAL A 80 2.49 2.02 -1.70
CA VAL A 80 2.98 2.97 -2.72
C VAL A 80 2.66 2.48 -4.13
N LEU A 81 2.89 1.21 -4.41
CA LEU A 81 2.72 0.67 -5.77
C LEU A 81 1.26 0.37 -6.12
N ASP A 82 0.47 -0.08 -5.14
CA ASP A 82 -0.92 -0.51 -5.36
C ASP A 82 -1.92 0.63 -5.14
N GLN A 83 -1.78 1.41 -4.08
CA GLN A 83 -2.79 2.38 -3.67
C GLN A 83 -2.51 3.81 -4.17
N PHE A 84 -1.28 4.28 -4.11
CA PHE A 84 -0.95 5.65 -4.49
C PHE A 84 -1.32 5.99 -5.95
N PRO A 85 -1.06 5.11 -6.94
CA PRO A 85 -1.47 5.41 -8.31
C PRO A 85 -2.97 5.57 -8.47
N ARG A 86 -3.77 4.82 -7.74
CA ARG A 86 -5.23 4.91 -7.79
C ARG A 86 -5.74 6.29 -7.38
N GLY A 87 -5.05 6.96 -6.47
CA GLY A 87 -5.39 8.31 -6.05
C GLY A 87 -4.73 9.41 -6.88
N LEU A 88 -3.44 9.22 -7.22
CA LEU A 88 -2.67 10.23 -7.96
C LEU A 88 -3.07 10.31 -9.44
N SER A 89 -3.47 9.19 -10.03
CA SER A 89 -3.81 9.08 -11.45
C SER A 89 -5.23 8.57 -11.66
N ALA A 90 -6.13 8.89 -10.73
CA ALA A 90 -7.52 8.43 -10.75
C ALA A 90 -8.19 8.71 -12.09
N GLY A 91 -8.88 7.71 -12.63
CA GLY A 91 -9.59 7.83 -13.90
C GLY A 91 -8.72 7.66 -15.14
N THR A 92 -7.43 7.32 -14.98
CA THR A 92 -6.51 7.09 -16.10
C THR A 92 -5.91 5.69 -16.02
N PRO A 93 -5.43 5.12 -17.17
CA PRO A 93 -4.75 3.82 -17.14
C PRO A 93 -3.52 3.78 -16.24
N ASP A 94 -2.86 4.91 -16.01
CA ASP A 94 -1.69 4.99 -15.13
C ASP A 94 -2.00 4.61 -13.68
N ALA A 95 -3.27 4.73 -13.26
CA ALA A 95 -3.71 4.30 -11.94
C ALA A 95 -3.42 2.81 -11.67
N TYR A 96 -3.30 1.99 -12.71
CA TYR A 96 -3.13 0.55 -12.63
C TYR A 96 -1.78 0.06 -13.18
N ALA A 97 -0.95 0.97 -13.66
CA ALA A 97 0.30 0.64 -14.35
C ALA A 97 1.31 -0.11 -13.45
N SER A 98 1.25 0.09 -12.14
CA SER A 98 2.15 -0.54 -11.19
C SER A 98 1.57 -1.80 -10.52
N ASP A 99 0.36 -2.21 -10.90
CA ASP A 99 -0.28 -3.40 -10.31
C ASP A 99 0.56 -4.68 -10.46
N PRO A 100 1.19 -4.97 -11.61
CA PRO A 100 2.04 -6.16 -11.72
C PRO A 100 3.22 -6.15 -10.74
N GLU A 101 3.83 -5.00 -10.53
CA GLU A 101 4.94 -4.87 -9.59
C GLU A 101 4.46 -5.01 -8.14
N ALA A 102 3.31 -4.41 -7.81
CA ALA A 102 2.69 -4.57 -6.49
C ALA A 102 2.39 -6.06 -6.21
N LEU A 103 1.88 -6.78 -7.21
CA LEU A 103 1.61 -8.21 -7.10
C LEU A 103 2.89 -8.99 -6.82
N ARG A 104 3.98 -8.71 -7.53
CA ARG A 104 5.27 -9.36 -7.31
C ARG A 104 5.74 -9.19 -5.86
N VAL A 105 5.69 -7.96 -5.36
CA VAL A 105 6.12 -7.64 -3.98
C VAL A 105 5.24 -8.35 -2.95
N ALA A 106 3.92 -8.38 -3.19
CA ALA A 106 2.96 -9.05 -2.30
C ALA A 106 3.18 -10.57 -2.28
N GLU A 107 3.33 -11.20 -3.44
CA GLU A 107 3.57 -12.64 -3.53
C GLU A 107 4.88 -13.06 -2.87
N GLU A 108 5.93 -12.28 -3.04
CA GLU A 108 7.20 -12.51 -2.36
C GLU A 108 7.03 -12.43 -0.84
N GLY A 109 6.23 -11.47 -0.35
CA GLY A 109 5.92 -11.34 1.09
C GLY A 109 5.18 -12.54 1.66
N LEU A 110 4.34 -13.19 0.84
CA LEU A 110 3.69 -14.44 1.24
C LEU A 110 4.71 -15.59 1.35
N ARG A 111 5.61 -15.68 0.38
CA ARG A 111 6.61 -16.76 0.34
C ARG A 111 7.66 -16.67 1.44
N ASN A 112 8.07 -15.43 1.79
CA ASN A 112 9.17 -15.24 2.74
C ASN A 112 8.73 -15.04 4.19
N GLY A 113 7.41 -15.09 4.46
CA GLY A 113 6.85 -14.95 5.81
C GLY A 113 6.59 -13.52 6.26
N HIS A 114 6.85 -12.51 5.44
CA HIS A 114 6.60 -11.11 5.82
C HIS A 114 5.11 -10.84 6.04
N HIS A 115 4.23 -11.37 5.20
CA HIS A 115 2.78 -11.24 5.41
C HIS A 115 2.35 -11.87 6.74
N ALA A 116 2.83 -13.08 7.01
CA ALA A 116 2.49 -13.80 8.26
C ALA A 116 2.98 -13.09 9.51
N ALA A 117 4.03 -12.26 9.40
CA ALA A 117 4.57 -11.48 10.50
C ALA A 117 3.76 -10.24 10.84
N LEU A 118 2.84 -9.81 9.97
CA LEU A 118 1.96 -8.68 10.23
C LEU A 118 0.87 -9.09 11.22
N SER A 119 0.63 -8.27 12.24
CA SER A 119 -0.29 -8.62 13.33
C SER A 119 -1.64 -7.88 13.27
N ARG A 120 -1.71 -6.76 12.53
CA ARG A 120 -2.92 -5.95 12.45
C ARG A 120 -3.76 -6.34 11.24
N PRO A 121 -5.10 -6.49 11.39
CA PRO A 121 -5.97 -6.91 10.28
C PRO A 121 -5.88 -6.00 9.05
N TRP A 122 -5.83 -4.68 9.26
CA TRP A 122 -5.75 -3.74 8.15
C TRP A 122 -4.41 -3.79 7.42
N GLU A 123 -3.32 -4.07 8.14
CA GLU A 123 -2.01 -4.29 7.53
C GLU A 123 -1.99 -5.57 6.69
N GLN A 124 -2.55 -6.65 7.23
CA GLN A 124 -2.68 -7.92 6.52
C GLN A 124 -3.51 -7.76 5.25
N MET A 125 -4.61 -7.00 5.33
CA MET A 125 -5.48 -6.72 4.18
C MET A 125 -4.71 -6.04 3.04
N PHE A 126 -4.05 -4.91 3.34
CA PHE A 126 -3.32 -4.18 2.29
C PHE A 126 -2.14 -4.97 1.74
N SER A 127 -1.53 -5.82 2.55
CA SER A 127 -0.43 -6.69 2.11
C SER A 127 -0.84 -7.66 0.99
N VAL A 128 -2.11 -8.04 0.91
CA VAL A 128 -2.60 -9.02 -0.08
C VAL A 128 -3.59 -8.45 -1.10
N LEU A 129 -3.98 -7.18 -0.98
CA LEU A 129 -4.89 -6.56 -1.94
C LEU A 129 -4.40 -6.69 -3.40
N PRO A 130 -3.09 -6.60 -3.70
CA PRO A 130 -2.64 -6.77 -5.08
C PRO A 130 -3.05 -8.10 -5.71
N LEU A 131 -3.28 -9.14 -4.91
CA LEU A 131 -3.73 -10.43 -5.42
C LEU A 131 -5.13 -10.34 -6.04
N SER A 132 -5.98 -9.43 -5.56
CA SER A 132 -7.33 -9.22 -6.09
C SER A 132 -7.38 -8.24 -7.26
N HIS A 133 -6.35 -7.41 -7.43
CA HIS A 133 -6.34 -6.34 -8.43
C HIS A 133 -5.80 -6.77 -9.80
N THR A 134 -5.07 -7.88 -9.87
CA THR A 134 -4.43 -8.32 -11.12
C THR A 134 -5.23 -9.46 -11.74
N GLU A 135 -5.83 -9.19 -12.91
CA GLU A 135 -6.55 -10.20 -13.69
C GLU A 135 -5.58 -11.05 -14.54
N GLY A 136 -6.07 -12.17 -15.03
CA GLY A 136 -5.31 -13.07 -15.88
C GLY A 136 -5.02 -14.41 -15.21
N PRO A 137 -3.98 -15.14 -15.63
CA PRO A 137 -3.67 -16.45 -15.07
C PRO A 137 -3.53 -16.39 -13.54
N GLY A 138 -4.19 -17.32 -12.85
CA GLY A 138 -4.14 -17.38 -11.39
C GLY A 138 -5.05 -16.42 -10.65
N HIS A 139 -5.86 -15.60 -11.37
CA HIS A 139 -6.71 -14.59 -10.74
C HIS A 139 -7.72 -15.18 -9.75
N LEU A 140 -8.41 -16.26 -10.13
CA LEU A 140 -9.39 -16.90 -9.25
C LEU A 140 -8.73 -17.47 -7.99
N GLU A 141 -7.57 -18.09 -8.12
CA GLU A 141 -6.82 -18.62 -6.97
C GLU A 141 -6.38 -17.50 -6.02
N ARG A 142 -5.96 -16.36 -6.58
CA ARG A 142 -5.60 -15.18 -5.78
C ARG A 142 -6.81 -14.61 -5.05
N LEU A 143 -7.97 -14.55 -5.70
CA LEU A 143 -9.21 -14.08 -5.06
C LEU A 143 -9.61 -15.01 -3.93
N ASP A 144 -9.55 -16.32 -4.13
CA ASP A 144 -9.87 -17.30 -3.09
C ASP A 144 -8.98 -17.08 -1.87
N PHE A 145 -7.70 -16.80 -2.07
CA PHE A 145 -6.79 -16.51 -0.97
C PHE A 145 -7.21 -15.26 -0.19
N VAL A 146 -7.56 -14.19 -0.89
CA VAL A 146 -7.90 -12.90 -0.25
C VAL A 146 -9.18 -13.00 0.58
N VAL A 147 -10.17 -13.77 0.13
CA VAL A 147 -11.46 -13.89 0.82
C VAL A 147 -11.48 -14.99 1.88
N ALA A 148 -10.47 -15.82 1.91
CA ALA A 148 -10.35 -16.87 2.93
C ALA A 148 -9.88 -16.28 4.26
#